data_7e9449a0bfb8ba7d5080d709d0212ada
#
_entry.id   7e9449a0bfb8ba7d5080d709d0212ada
#
_cell.length_a   1.000
_cell.length_b   1.000
_cell.length_c   1.000
_cell.angle_alpha   90.00
_cell.angle_beta   90.00
_cell.angle_gamma   90.00
#
_symmetry.space_group_name_H-M   'P 1'
#
loop_
_entity.id
_entity.type
_entity.pdbx_description
1 polymer ?
#
loop_
_entity_poly.entity_id
_entity_poly.type
_entity_poly.pdbx_seq_one_letter_code
_entity_poly.pdbx_strand_id
1 'polypeptide(L)'
;MVKVLLTVVVLVVIVAAIVVALRKRKRPVDEGNEAWPFYAKKPLSEPEQVLYHRLVAALPQCIVLAQVQLSQVLGVNQGFNLGAWDNHINRMSLDFIVCLRDSTVIAAVE
;
A
#
# COMPACT_ATOMS: atom_id res chain seq x y z
N MET A 1 19.57 -50.11 21.27
CA MET A 1 18.48 -50.10 20.27
C MET A 1 17.30 -49.21 20.65
N VAL A 2 16.79 -49.34 21.89
CA VAL A 2 15.63 -48.55 22.32
C VAL A 2 15.89 -47.06 22.35
N LYS A 3 17.11 -46.60 22.72
CA LYS A 3 17.50 -45.19 22.74
C LYS A 3 17.57 -44.57 21.33
N VAL A 4 18.05 -45.33 20.36
CA VAL A 4 18.15 -44.88 18.96
C VAL A 4 16.74 -44.78 18.34
N LEU A 5 15.88 -45.74 18.61
CA LEU A 5 14.49 -45.72 18.17
C LEU A 5 13.73 -44.53 18.75
N LEU A 6 13.90 -44.27 20.04
CA LEU A 6 13.28 -43.14 20.72
C LEU A 6 13.72 -41.79 20.13
N THR A 7 15.01 -41.59 19.85
CA THR A 7 15.55 -40.38 19.24
C THR A 7 15.00 -40.17 17.83
N VAL A 8 14.90 -41.21 17.02
CA VAL A 8 14.33 -41.13 15.67
C VAL A 8 12.85 -40.74 15.72
N VAL A 9 12.07 -41.33 16.62
CA VAL A 9 10.64 -41.01 16.80
C VAL A 9 10.46 -39.53 17.21
N VAL A 10 11.25 -39.07 18.17
CA VAL A 10 11.20 -37.63 18.61
C VAL A 10 11.54 -36.71 17.46
N LEU A 11 12.56 -37.03 16.66
CA LEU A 11 12.97 -36.24 15.52
C LEU A 11 11.87 -36.15 14.45
N VAL A 12 11.21 -37.25 14.15
CA VAL A 12 10.08 -37.31 13.21
C VAL A 12 8.91 -36.44 13.69
N VAL A 13 8.59 -36.52 14.98
CA VAL A 13 7.50 -35.71 15.58
C VAL A 13 7.82 -34.20 15.48
N ILE A 14 9.06 -33.81 15.77
CA ILE A 14 9.49 -32.42 15.68
C ILE A 14 9.40 -31.92 14.24
N VAL A 15 9.88 -32.69 13.27
CA VAL A 15 9.82 -32.32 11.84
C VAL A 15 8.36 -32.20 11.38
N ALA A 16 7.50 -33.16 11.78
CA ALA A 16 6.07 -33.09 11.46
C ALA A 16 5.41 -31.84 12.07
N ALA A 17 5.73 -31.49 13.31
CA ALA A 17 5.21 -30.29 13.96
C ALA A 17 5.66 -29.01 13.25
N ILE A 18 6.93 -28.93 12.80
CA ILE A 18 7.46 -27.80 12.05
C ILE A 18 6.76 -27.66 10.70
N VAL A 19 6.57 -28.77 9.98
CA VAL A 19 5.88 -28.78 8.68
C VAL A 19 4.44 -28.31 8.81
N VAL A 20 3.72 -28.75 9.83
CA VAL A 20 2.35 -28.31 10.10
C VAL A 20 2.30 -26.82 10.46
N ALA A 21 3.23 -26.34 11.28
CA ALA A 21 3.31 -24.93 11.66
C ALA A 21 3.60 -24.04 10.46
N LEU A 22 4.51 -24.47 9.55
CA LEU A 22 4.84 -23.73 8.32
C LEU A 22 3.66 -23.71 7.34
N ARG A 23 2.90 -24.80 7.25
CA ARG A 23 1.70 -24.85 6.41
C ARG A 23 0.59 -23.93 6.91
N LYS A 24 0.44 -23.78 8.22
CA LYS A 24 -0.54 -22.86 8.83
C LYS A 24 -0.19 -21.39 8.61
N ARG A 25 1.11 -21.05 8.49
CA ARG A 25 1.58 -19.68 8.25
C ARG A 25 1.40 -19.21 6.81
N LYS A 26 1.35 -20.13 5.86
CA LYS A 26 1.19 -19.82 4.43
C LYS A 26 -0.16 -20.34 3.95
N ARG A 27 -1.26 -19.73 4.42
CA ARG A 27 -2.52 -19.89 3.70
C ARG A 27 -2.39 -19.16 2.37
N PRO A 28 -2.38 -19.86 1.23
CA PRO A 28 -2.54 -19.19 -0.04
C PRO A 28 -3.90 -18.49 -0.02
N VAL A 29 -3.91 -17.25 -0.51
CA VAL A 29 -5.17 -16.54 -0.75
C VAL A 29 -5.92 -17.37 -1.80
N ASP A 30 -6.93 -18.10 -1.38
CA ASP A 30 -7.81 -18.84 -2.29
C ASP A 30 -8.86 -17.84 -2.81
N GLU A 31 -8.54 -17.17 -3.91
CA GLU A 31 -9.40 -16.18 -4.54
C GLU A 31 -10.75 -16.76 -5.01
N GLY A 32 -10.88 -18.11 -5.09
CA GLY A 32 -12.10 -18.75 -5.60
C GLY A 32 -13.13 -19.13 -4.55
N ASN A 33 -12.73 -19.37 -3.29
CA ASN A 33 -13.56 -20.01 -2.26
C ASN A 33 -13.74 -19.21 -0.98
N GLU A 34 -12.97 -18.15 -0.76
CA GLU A 34 -13.10 -17.28 0.42
C GLU A 34 -13.81 -15.98 0.05
N ALA A 35 -14.69 -15.51 0.94
CA ALA A 35 -15.23 -14.16 0.84
C ALA A 35 -14.08 -13.15 0.89
N TRP A 36 -14.12 -12.16 0.03
CA TRP A 36 -13.10 -11.09 0.00
C TRP A 36 -13.04 -10.41 1.37
N PRO A 37 -11.85 -10.35 2.01
CA PRO A 37 -11.71 -9.76 3.34
C PRO A 37 -11.70 -8.23 3.32
N PHE A 38 -12.05 -7.62 2.20
CA PHE A 38 -11.98 -6.19 2.00
C PHE A 38 -13.34 -5.53 2.17
N TYR A 39 -13.33 -4.35 2.71
CA TYR A 39 -14.50 -3.49 2.81
C TYR A 39 -14.15 -2.08 2.32
N ALA A 40 -15.14 -1.35 1.82
CA ALA A 40 -14.95 0.03 1.41
C ALA A 40 -14.89 0.93 2.64
N LYS A 41 -13.82 1.69 2.76
CA LYS A 41 -13.68 2.71 3.79
C LYS A 41 -13.61 4.10 3.14
N LYS A 42 -13.93 5.13 3.91
CA LYS A 42 -13.87 6.51 3.44
C LYS A 42 -12.41 6.93 3.26
N PRO A 43 -11.98 7.36 2.07
CA PRO A 43 -10.60 7.76 1.83
C PRO A 43 -10.23 9.09 2.49
N LEU A 44 -11.21 9.94 2.76
CA LEU A 44 -11.00 11.25 3.39
C LEU A 44 -11.60 11.27 4.79
N SER A 45 -10.85 11.80 5.75
CA SER A 45 -11.36 12.14 7.09
C SER A 45 -12.37 13.30 6.99
N GLU A 46 -13.14 13.53 8.05
CA GLU A 46 -14.12 14.62 8.04
C GLU A 46 -13.50 16.01 7.81
N PRO A 47 -12.38 16.38 8.46
CA PRO A 47 -11.70 17.64 8.14
C PRO A 47 -11.20 17.71 6.69
N GLU A 48 -10.70 16.60 6.14
CA GLU A 48 -10.27 16.54 4.74
C GLU A 48 -11.43 16.70 3.77
N GLN A 49 -12.60 16.13 4.06
CA GLN A 49 -13.81 16.31 3.26
C GLN A 49 -14.23 17.78 3.21
N VAL A 50 -14.18 18.46 4.34
CA VAL A 50 -14.49 19.91 4.43
C VAL A 50 -13.51 20.71 3.59
N LEU A 51 -12.21 20.42 3.70
CA LEU A 51 -11.18 21.10 2.92
C LEU A 51 -11.34 20.84 1.42
N TYR A 52 -11.63 19.59 1.05
CA TYR A 52 -11.89 19.23 -0.36
C TYR A 52 -13.01 20.07 -0.95
N HIS A 53 -14.17 20.16 -0.29
CA HIS A 53 -15.30 20.93 -0.79
C HIS A 53 -15.00 22.42 -0.85
N ARG A 54 -14.24 22.95 0.09
CA ARG A 54 -13.79 24.34 0.06
C ARG A 54 -12.85 24.64 -1.11
N LEU A 55 -11.91 23.73 -1.39
CA LEU A 55 -11.01 23.86 -2.52
C LEU A 55 -11.75 23.82 -3.84
N VAL A 56 -12.69 22.91 -4.00
CA VAL A 56 -13.53 22.80 -5.19
C VAL A 56 -14.37 24.07 -5.39
N ALA A 57 -14.98 24.58 -4.33
CA ALA A 57 -15.80 25.78 -4.38
C ALA A 57 -14.98 27.06 -4.68
N ALA A 58 -13.78 27.15 -4.12
CA ALA A 58 -12.88 28.28 -4.33
C ALA A 58 -12.21 28.27 -5.72
N LEU A 59 -12.01 27.10 -6.29
CA LEU A 59 -11.29 26.91 -7.55
C LEU A 59 -12.13 26.11 -8.56
N PRO A 60 -13.26 26.69 -9.05
CA PRO A 60 -14.21 25.92 -9.87
C PRO A 60 -13.66 25.54 -11.25
N GLN A 61 -12.57 26.19 -11.71
CA GLN A 61 -11.95 25.90 -13.00
C GLN A 61 -10.76 24.93 -12.88
N CYS A 62 -10.47 24.47 -11.67
CA CYS A 62 -9.37 23.55 -11.39
C CYS A 62 -9.86 22.15 -11.06
N ILE A 63 -8.97 21.18 -11.21
CA ILE A 63 -9.18 19.82 -10.75
C ILE A 63 -8.52 19.69 -9.38
N VAL A 64 -9.28 19.18 -8.39
CA VAL A 64 -8.75 18.88 -7.06
C VAL A 64 -8.67 17.36 -6.92
N LEU A 65 -7.46 16.86 -6.71
CA LEU A 65 -7.20 15.44 -6.49
C LEU A 65 -6.77 15.21 -5.04
N ALA A 66 -7.31 14.18 -4.43
CA ALA A 66 -7.02 13.82 -3.05
C ALA A 66 -6.11 12.60 -2.98
N GLN A 67 -5.25 12.53 -1.96
CA GLN A 67 -4.40 11.37 -1.66
C GLN A 67 -3.57 10.93 -2.86
N VAL A 68 -2.85 11.85 -3.46
CA VAL A 68 -2.03 11.59 -4.65
C VAL A 68 -0.63 11.19 -4.25
N GLN A 69 -0.16 10.08 -4.79
CA GLN A 69 1.22 9.65 -4.58
C GLN A 69 2.20 10.66 -5.21
N LEU A 70 3.27 10.96 -4.49
CA LEU A 70 4.25 11.93 -4.93
C LEU A 70 4.90 11.54 -6.25
N SER A 71 5.10 10.25 -6.49
CA SER A 71 5.64 9.72 -7.75
C SER A 71 4.76 9.95 -8.98
N GLN A 72 3.48 10.26 -8.79
CA GLN A 72 2.57 10.58 -9.90
C GLN A 72 2.72 12.02 -10.39
N VAL A 73 3.27 12.90 -9.56
CA VAL A 73 3.38 14.34 -9.85
C VAL A 73 4.80 14.83 -9.95
N LEU A 74 5.77 14.04 -9.53
CA LEU A 74 7.20 14.34 -9.65
C LEU A 74 7.87 13.31 -10.55
N GLY A 75 8.62 13.80 -11.53
CA GLY A 75 9.56 13.03 -12.31
C GLY A 75 10.98 13.25 -11.82
N VAL A 76 11.88 12.33 -12.15
CA VAL A 76 13.31 12.47 -11.86
C VAL A 76 14.00 13.11 -13.06
N ASN A 77 14.77 14.17 -12.83
CA ASN A 77 15.53 14.84 -13.88
C ASN A 77 16.60 13.91 -14.49
N GLN A 78 16.90 14.12 -15.75
CA GLN A 78 17.97 13.39 -16.43
C GLN A 78 19.32 13.64 -15.73
N GLY A 79 20.15 12.61 -15.67
CA GLY A 79 21.44 12.65 -14.98
C GLY A 79 21.40 12.18 -13.53
N PHE A 80 20.23 11.97 -12.95
CA PHE A 80 20.07 11.43 -11.60
C PHE A 80 19.67 9.95 -11.66
N ASN A 81 19.94 9.21 -10.59
CA ASN A 81 19.58 7.79 -10.51
C ASN A 81 18.06 7.68 -10.34
N LEU A 82 17.36 7.28 -11.40
CA LEU A 82 15.91 7.16 -11.43
C LEU A 82 15.41 6.17 -10.36
N GLY A 83 16.03 4.98 -10.26
CA GLY A 83 15.57 3.96 -9.32
C GLY A 83 15.70 4.36 -7.86
N ALA A 84 16.81 5.02 -7.49
CA ALA A 84 17.04 5.45 -6.12
C ALA A 84 16.07 6.59 -5.71
N TRP A 85 15.88 7.57 -6.57
CA TRP A 85 14.98 8.69 -6.30
C TRP A 85 13.52 8.29 -6.35
N ASP A 86 13.13 7.44 -7.27
CA ASP A 86 11.76 6.90 -7.34
C ASP A 86 11.42 6.10 -6.10
N ASN A 87 12.33 5.27 -5.60
CA ASN A 87 12.16 4.55 -4.34
C ASN A 87 12.03 5.49 -3.13
N HIS A 88 12.66 6.67 -3.19
CA HIS A 88 12.56 7.66 -2.13
C HIS A 88 11.16 8.27 -2.01
N ILE A 89 10.50 8.49 -3.14
CA ILE A 89 9.21 9.18 -3.20
C ILE A 89 7.99 8.27 -3.36
N ASN A 90 8.17 6.98 -3.70
CA ASN A 90 7.06 6.09 -4.05
C ASN A 90 6.10 5.77 -2.90
N ARG A 91 6.52 6.02 -1.65
CA ARG A 91 5.70 5.82 -0.44
C ARG A 91 5.15 7.12 0.13
N MET A 92 5.47 8.23 -0.48
CA MET A 92 5.02 9.55 -0.05
C MET A 92 3.77 9.94 -0.82
N SER A 93 2.84 10.57 -0.13
CA SER A 93 1.60 11.08 -0.73
C SER A 93 1.32 12.49 -0.26
N LEU A 94 0.60 13.23 -1.07
CA LEU A 94 0.08 14.55 -0.75
C LEU A 94 -1.41 14.45 -0.47
N ASP A 95 -1.90 15.23 0.50
CA ASP A 95 -3.30 15.21 0.87
C ASP A 95 -4.18 15.71 -0.27
N PHE A 96 -3.81 16.82 -0.89
CA PHE A 96 -4.51 17.36 -2.04
C PHE A 96 -3.54 17.95 -3.06
N ILE A 97 -3.91 17.85 -4.31
CA ILE A 97 -3.24 18.51 -5.44
C ILE A 97 -4.28 19.28 -6.23
N VAL A 98 -3.93 20.51 -6.57
CA VAL A 98 -4.74 21.36 -7.45
C VAL A 98 -4.06 21.42 -8.81
N CYS A 99 -4.81 21.08 -9.84
CA CYS A 99 -4.34 21.08 -11.23
C CYS A 99 -5.22 21.95 -12.09
N LEU A 100 -4.65 22.44 -13.18
CA LEU A 100 -5.42 22.95 -14.30
C LEU A 100 -6.17 21.80 -14.99
N ARG A 101 -7.07 22.10 -15.89
CA ARG A 101 -7.88 21.07 -16.58
C ARG A 101 -7.06 20.11 -17.44
N ASP A 102 -5.86 20.51 -17.85
CA ASP A 102 -4.90 19.66 -18.56
C ASP A 102 -4.02 18.82 -17.63
N SER A 103 -4.32 18.81 -16.34
CA SER A 103 -3.55 18.13 -15.27
C SER A 103 -2.21 18.79 -14.91
N THR A 104 -1.97 20.01 -15.35
CA THR A 104 -0.80 20.77 -14.91
C THR A 104 -0.93 21.11 -13.42
N VAL A 105 0.01 20.64 -12.60
CA VAL A 105 0.01 20.88 -11.16
C VAL A 105 0.37 22.34 -10.86
N ILE A 106 -0.49 23.04 -10.13
CA ILE A 106 -0.28 24.42 -9.72
C ILE A 106 -0.12 24.61 -8.22
N ALA A 107 -0.62 23.68 -7.41
CA ALA A 107 -0.50 23.74 -5.97
C ALA A 107 -0.58 22.35 -5.36
N ALA A 108 0.06 22.18 -4.23
CA ALA A 108 0.00 20.98 -3.41
C ALA A 108 -0.30 21.37 -1.96
N VAL A 109 -1.14 20.56 -1.31
CA VAL A 109 -1.54 20.76 0.09
C VAL A 109 -1.21 19.50 0.87
N GLU A 110 -0.55 19.68 1.97
CA GLU A 110 -0.18 18.60 2.89
C GLU A 110 -0.86 18.79 4.25
#